data_aeefe51953def4f1a03ff3248a276f17
#
_entry.id   aeefe51953def4f1a03ff3248a276f17
#
_cell.length_a   1.000
_cell.length_b   1.000
_cell.length_c   1.000
_cell.angle_alpha   90.00
_cell.angle_beta   90.00
_cell.angle_gamma   90.00
#
_symmetry.space_group_name_H-M   'P 1'
#
loop_
_entity.id
_entity.type
_entity.pdbx_description
1 polymer ?
#
loop_
_entity_poly.entity_id
_entity_poly.type
_entity_poly.pdbx_seq_one_letter_code
_entity_poly.pdbx_strand_id
1 'polypeptide(L)'
;VIRHQTEKNALSTVVAFSAGLRAHELATIRRANEIQPSPHRQWDSRRFNGQDNVQKYIVIGKGGLRREVALAKNLAEMLEFRRLEVPNKVVDREIFYNQYYDIGFGQAFSQSFTNASKTALGFSHGAHGLRHSYAKSRTKILCKLGLSFEEAQKVLSQELGHFRPDITLAYYR
;
A
#
# COMPACT_ATOMS: atom_id res chain seq x y z
N VAL A 1 14.66 3.82 -9.77
CA VAL A 1 14.67 3.09 -8.48
C VAL A 1 14.51 1.60 -8.72
N ILE A 2 13.38 1.14 -9.30
CA ILE A 2 13.08 -0.30 -9.47
C ILE A 2 14.17 -1.07 -10.22
N ARG A 3 14.86 -0.46 -11.19
CA ARG A 3 15.98 -1.08 -11.94
C ARG A 3 17.21 -1.42 -11.08
N HIS A 4 17.29 -0.87 -9.86
CA HIS A 4 18.36 -1.12 -8.89
C HIS A 4 17.89 -2.00 -7.72
N GLN A 5 16.81 -2.74 -7.91
CA GLN A 5 16.25 -3.66 -6.93
C GLN A 5 16.15 -5.06 -7.50
N THR A 6 16.10 -6.07 -6.64
CA THR A 6 15.69 -7.42 -7.04
C THR A 6 14.24 -7.39 -7.52
N GLU A 7 13.82 -8.35 -8.33
CA GLU A 7 12.45 -8.45 -8.85
C GLU A 7 11.40 -8.41 -7.74
N LYS A 8 11.64 -9.11 -6.62
CA LYS A 8 10.75 -9.13 -5.45
C LYS A 8 10.57 -7.73 -4.86
N ASN A 9 11.67 -6.99 -4.68
CA ASN A 9 11.62 -5.64 -4.12
C ASN A 9 11.10 -4.61 -5.13
N ALA A 10 11.39 -4.78 -6.42
CA ALA A 10 10.86 -3.94 -7.48
C ALA A 10 9.33 -4.03 -7.54
N LEU A 11 8.79 -5.26 -7.51
CA LEU A 11 7.34 -5.46 -7.45
C LEU A 11 6.74 -4.85 -6.17
N SER A 12 7.37 -5.07 -5.02
CA SER A 12 6.95 -4.45 -3.76
C SER A 12 6.91 -2.94 -3.83
N THR A 13 7.88 -2.32 -4.50
CA THR A 13 7.93 -0.86 -4.71
C THR A 13 6.72 -0.38 -5.51
N VAL A 14 6.39 -1.06 -6.61
CA VAL A 14 5.24 -0.70 -7.45
C VAL A 14 3.93 -0.93 -6.70
N VAL A 15 3.78 -2.05 -6.00
CA VAL A 15 2.59 -2.35 -5.18
C VAL A 15 2.41 -1.33 -4.07
N ALA A 16 3.48 -1.00 -3.32
CA ALA A 16 3.42 -0.02 -2.24
C ALA A 16 3.09 1.39 -2.74
N PHE A 17 3.65 1.78 -3.89
CA PHE A 17 3.35 3.05 -4.56
C PHE A 17 1.89 3.12 -5.01
N SER A 18 1.38 2.06 -5.65
CA SER A 18 0.04 2.03 -6.26
C SER A 18 -1.09 1.94 -5.24
N ALA A 19 -0.85 1.37 -4.06
CA ALA A 19 -1.87 1.15 -3.02
C ALA A 19 -1.59 1.90 -1.70
N GLY A 20 -0.57 2.73 -1.65
CA GLY A 20 -0.21 3.51 -0.47
C GLY A 20 0.17 2.64 0.74
N LEU A 21 0.87 1.51 0.52
CA LEU A 21 1.20 0.56 1.58
C LEU A 21 2.39 1.00 2.42
N ARG A 22 2.36 0.61 3.69
CA ARG A 22 3.55 0.60 4.54
C ARG A 22 4.38 -0.65 4.25
N ALA A 23 5.68 -0.59 4.52
CA ALA A 23 6.60 -1.69 4.25
C ALA A 23 6.16 -3.03 4.89
N HIS A 24 5.65 -3.01 6.13
CA HIS A 24 5.18 -4.22 6.81
C HIS A 24 3.83 -4.72 6.27
N GLU A 25 2.98 -3.84 5.73
CA GLU A 25 1.68 -4.22 5.16
C GLU A 25 1.85 -5.13 3.93
N LEU A 26 2.98 -5.05 3.22
CA LEU A 26 3.33 -5.93 2.11
C LEU A 26 3.36 -7.42 2.51
N ALA A 27 3.77 -7.74 3.74
CA ALA A 27 3.74 -9.11 4.26
C ALA A 27 2.32 -9.62 4.54
N THR A 28 1.33 -8.73 4.62
CA THR A 28 -0.03 -9.06 5.06
C THR A 28 -1.06 -9.11 3.94
N ILE A 29 -0.65 -8.90 2.69
CA ILE A 29 -1.56 -8.85 1.54
C ILE A 29 -2.30 -10.18 1.40
N ARG A 30 -3.63 -10.11 1.25
CA ARG A 30 -4.53 -11.24 1.00
C ARG A 30 -5.57 -10.90 -0.04
N ARG A 31 -6.09 -11.91 -0.71
CA ARG A 31 -7.25 -11.73 -1.60
C ARG A 31 -8.47 -11.30 -0.79
N ALA A 32 -9.33 -10.48 -1.39
CA ALA A 32 -10.52 -9.96 -0.71
C ALA A 32 -11.57 -11.04 -0.35
N ASN A 33 -11.52 -12.21 -1.00
CA ASN A 33 -12.37 -13.35 -0.66
C ASN A 33 -11.82 -14.23 0.47
N GLU A 34 -10.56 -14.03 0.91
CA GLU A 34 -9.93 -14.81 1.99
C GLU A 34 -10.15 -14.21 3.37
N ILE A 35 -10.31 -12.88 3.44
CA ILE A 35 -10.49 -12.17 4.69
C ILE A 35 -11.30 -10.89 4.44
N GLN A 36 -12.16 -10.51 5.40
CA GLN A 36 -13.00 -9.33 5.28
C GLN A 36 -12.35 -8.09 5.94
N PRO A 37 -12.65 -6.88 5.46
CA PRO A 37 -12.30 -5.64 6.13
C PRO A 37 -12.84 -5.62 7.57
N SER A 38 -12.23 -4.82 8.43
CA SER A 38 -12.68 -4.67 9.83
C SER A 38 -14.14 -4.23 9.90
N PRO A 39 -15.06 -5.06 10.43
CA PRO A 39 -16.51 -4.80 10.36
C PRO A 39 -16.97 -3.67 11.28
N HIS A 40 -16.18 -3.34 12.31
CA HIS A 40 -16.46 -2.26 13.26
C HIS A 40 -16.15 -0.86 12.70
N ARG A 41 -15.74 -0.76 11.43
CA ARG A 41 -15.44 0.50 10.76
C ARG A 41 -16.50 0.79 9.69
N GLN A 42 -16.97 2.01 9.68
CA GLN A 42 -17.80 2.52 8.58
C GLN A 42 -16.87 2.99 7.46
N TRP A 43 -16.94 2.30 6.33
CA TRP A 43 -16.13 2.58 5.16
C TRP A 43 -16.88 3.49 4.19
N ASP A 44 -16.23 4.58 3.77
CA ASP A 44 -16.78 5.48 2.75
C ASP A 44 -16.87 4.76 1.39
N SER A 45 -18.04 4.78 0.77
CA SER A 45 -18.29 4.13 -0.52
C SER A 45 -17.51 4.77 -1.68
N ARG A 46 -17.04 6.01 -1.51
CA ARG A 46 -16.26 6.75 -2.50
C ARG A 46 -14.77 6.34 -2.55
N ARG A 47 -14.34 5.45 -1.63
CA ARG A 47 -12.99 4.89 -1.69
C ARG A 47 -12.78 4.22 -3.05
N PHE A 48 -11.62 4.45 -3.62
CA PHE A 48 -11.18 3.95 -4.93
C PHE A 48 -11.95 4.49 -6.14
N ASN A 49 -12.88 5.43 -5.98
CA ASN A 49 -13.51 6.10 -7.13
C ASN A 49 -12.44 6.72 -8.04
N GLY A 50 -12.62 6.57 -9.36
CA GLY A 50 -11.64 7.00 -10.36
C GLY A 50 -10.41 6.09 -10.48
N GLN A 51 -10.49 4.89 -9.90
CA GLN A 51 -9.55 3.79 -10.16
C GLN A 51 -10.33 2.70 -10.91
N ASP A 52 -10.25 2.72 -12.23
CA ASP A 52 -10.94 1.76 -13.06
C ASP A 52 -10.10 0.48 -13.23
N ASN A 53 -10.77 -0.64 -13.52
CA ASN A 53 -10.15 -1.93 -13.80
C ASN A 53 -9.15 -2.37 -12.70
N VAL A 54 -9.63 -2.36 -11.45
CA VAL A 54 -8.83 -2.74 -10.28
C VAL A 54 -9.26 -4.09 -9.70
N GLN A 55 -8.28 -4.79 -9.12
CA GLN A 55 -8.48 -5.93 -8.23
C GLN A 55 -8.28 -5.46 -6.79
N LYS A 56 -9.22 -5.84 -5.90
CA LYS A 56 -9.14 -5.53 -4.48
C LYS A 56 -8.43 -6.62 -3.70
N TYR A 57 -7.63 -6.17 -2.73
CA TYR A 57 -6.94 -6.99 -1.73
C TYR A 57 -7.22 -6.45 -0.34
N ILE A 58 -6.92 -7.24 0.68
CA ILE A 58 -6.95 -6.82 2.07
C ILE A 58 -5.52 -6.80 2.62
N VAL A 59 -5.19 -5.75 3.36
CA VAL A 59 -3.96 -5.67 4.16
C VAL A 59 -4.29 -5.45 5.62
N ILE A 60 -3.38 -5.89 6.48
CA ILE A 60 -3.49 -5.73 7.93
C ILE A 60 -2.50 -4.65 8.36
N GLY A 61 -3.02 -3.51 8.76
CA GLY A 61 -2.25 -2.37 9.24
C GLY A 61 -1.93 -2.43 10.73
N LYS A 62 -1.34 -1.34 11.23
CA LYS A 62 -1.04 -1.19 12.66
C LYS A 62 -2.30 -1.36 13.51
N GLY A 63 -2.19 -2.09 14.60
CA GLY A 63 -3.31 -2.38 15.50
C GLY A 63 -4.32 -3.40 14.94
N GLY A 64 -3.94 -4.18 13.93
CA GLY A 64 -4.77 -5.24 13.38
C GLY A 64 -5.88 -4.75 12.43
N LEU A 65 -5.89 -3.46 12.05
CA LEU A 65 -6.89 -2.91 11.14
C LEU A 65 -6.79 -3.59 9.77
N ARG A 66 -7.84 -4.29 9.37
CA ARG A 66 -7.99 -4.88 8.04
C ARG A 66 -8.68 -3.88 7.12
N ARG A 67 -8.01 -3.49 6.06
CA ARG A 67 -8.55 -2.55 5.07
C ARG A 67 -8.39 -3.05 3.65
N GLU A 68 -9.32 -2.69 2.79
CA GLU A 68 -9.18 -2.89 1.36
C GLU A 68 -8.10 -1.98 0.79
N VAL A 69 -7.43 -2.49 -0.23
CA VAL A 69 -6.54 -1.74 -1.13
C VAL A 69 -6.86 -2.16 -2.56
N ALA A 70 -6.63 -1.28 -3.52
CA ALA A 70 -6.90 -1.53 -4.93
C ALA A 70 -5.59 -1.51 -5.72
N LEU A 71 -5.42 -2.48 -6.60
CA LEU A 71 -4.32 -2.56 -7.56
C LEU A 71 -4.90 -2.63 -8.97
N ALA A 72 -4.30 -1.92 -9.91
CA ALA A 72 -4.62 -2.08 -11.32
C ALA A 72 -4.48 -3.56 -11.73
N LYS A 73 -5.37 -4.04 -12.61
CA LYS A 73 -5.48 -5.47 -12.94
C LYS A 73 -4.16 -6.09 -13.41
N ASN A 74 -3.41 -5.40 -14.26
CA ASN A 74 -2.10 -5.85 -14.72
C ASN A 74 -1.09 -6.01 -13.55
N LEU A 75 -1.09 -5.10 -12.58
CA LEU A 75 -0.24 -5.21 -11.40
C LEU A 75 -0.71 -6.34 -10.46
N ALA A 76 -2.03 -6.52 -10.34
CA ALA A 76 -2.60 -7.64 -9.61
C ALA A 76 -2.19 -9.00 -10.23
N GLU A 77 -2.19 -9.13 -11.54
CA GLU A 77 -1.72 -10.32 -12.25
C GLU A 77 -0.24 -10.62 -11.94
N MET A 78 0.63 -9.60 -11.95
CA MET A 78 2.03 -9.75 -11.53
C MET A 78 2.17 -10.19 -10.07
N LEU A 79 1.32 -9.67 -9.18
CA LEU A 79 1.31 -10.07 -7.79
C LEU A 79 0.82 -11.53 -7.64
N GLU A 80 -0.25 -11.91 -8.33
CA GLU A 80 -0.79 -13.28 -8.31
C GLU A 80 0.21 -14.31 -8.83
N PHE A 81 1.03 -13.96 -9.81
CA PHE A 81 2.12 -14.83 -10.28
C PHE A 81 3.14 -15.15 -9.17
N ARG A 82 3.26 -14.29 -8.16
CA ARG A 82 4.11 -14.49 -6.97
C ARG A 82 3.36 -15.13 -5.80
N ARG A 83 2.15 -15.63 -6.02
CA ARG A 83 1.36 -16.29 -4.98
C ARG A 83 2.05 -17.57 -4.53
N LEU A 84 2.17 -17.73 -3.21
CA LEU A 84 2.67 -18.95 -2.57
C LEU A 84 1.53 -19.95 -2.42
N GLU A 85 1.80 -21.21 -2.67
CA GLU A 85 0.84 -22.33 -2.41
C GLU A 85 0.54 -22.45 -0.91
N VAL A 86 1.59 -22.35 -0.10
CA VAL A 86 1.51 -22.35 1.36
C VAL A 86 2.13 -21.06 1.88
N PRO A 87 1.44 -20.33 2.77
CA PRO A 87 1.98 -19.12 3.34
C PRO A 87 3.29 -19.33 4.11
N ASN A 88 4.27 -18.50 3.89
CA ASN A 88 5.51 -18.50 4.65
C ASN A 88 5.32 -17.79 5.99
N LYS A 89 5.77 -18.41 7.08
CA LYS A 89 5.94 -17.72 8.37
C LYS A 89 7.22 -16.89 8.31
N VAL A 90 7.07 -15.58 8.42
CA VAL A 90 8.17 -14.61 8.33
C VAL A 90 8.16 -13.67 9.53
N VAL A 91 9.30 -13.08 9.83
CA VAL A 91 9.47 -12.15 10.96
C VAL A 91 10.03 -10.82 10.46
N ASP A 92 9.48 -9.72 10.93
CA ASP A 92 10.05 -8.37 10.79
C ASP A 92 9.93 -7.66 12.14
N ARG A 93 11.05 -7.20 12.71
CA ARG A 93 11.09 -6.50 14.01
C ARG A 93 10.32 -7.24 15.12
N GLU A 94 10.63 -8.53 15.28
CA GLU A 94 10.01 -9.41 16.29
C GLU A 94 8.51 -9.69 16.09
N ILE A 95 7.91 -9.19 15.01
CA ILE A 95 6.51 -9.45 14.66
C ILE A 95 6.45 -10.55 13.61
N PHE A 96 5.61 -11.56 13.89
CA PHE A 96 5.36 -12.69 12.99
C PHE A 96 4.25 -12.36 12.01
N TYR A 97 4.48 -12.73 10.73
CA TYR A 97 3.50 -12.61 9.67
C TYR A 97 3.36 -13.93 8.91
N ASN A 98 2.16 -14.17 8.38
CA ASN A 98 1.94 -15.18 7.35
C ASN A 98 1.96 -14.48 6.00
N GLN A 99 3.03 -14.64 5.26
CA GLN A 99 3.22 -14.02 3.94
C GLN A 99 2.65 -14.92 2.85
N TYR A 100 1.75 -14.39 2.03
CA TYR A 100 1.04 -15.11 0.97
C TYR A 100 1.64 -14.86 -0.43
N TYR A 101 2.50 -13.88 -0.58
CA TYR A 101 3.11 -13.51 -1.85
C TYR A 101 4.62 -13.38 -1.68
N ASP A 102 5.39 -13.97 -2.60
CA ASP A 102 6.85 -13.93 -2.59
C ASP A 102 7.37 -12.57 -3.08
N ILE A 103 7.18 -11.54 -2.26
CA ILE A 103 7.62 -10.15 -2.48
C ILE A 103 8.40 -9.64 -1.28
N GLY A 104 9.17 -8.56 -1.47
CA GLY A 104 9.88 -7.89 -0.38
C GLY A 104 8.94 -7.18 0.57
N PHE A 105 9.29 -7.11 1.86
CA PHE A 105 8.50 -6.43 2.90
C PHE A 105 9.39 -5.93 4.04
N GLY A 106 8.81 -5.18 4.97
CA GLY A 106 9.41 -4.80 6.23
C GLY A 106 10.70 -3.99 6.10
N GLN A 107 11.60 -4.19 7.05
CA GLN A 107 12.86 -3.44 7.12
C GLN A 107 13.78 -3.74 5.94
N ALA A 108 13.89 -5.00 5.52
CA ALA A 108 14.73 -5.39 4.39
C ALA A 108 14.29 -4.70 3.08
N PHE A 109 12.98 -4.65 2.81
CA PHE A 109 12.43 -3.88 1.69
C PHE A 109 12.71 -2.38 1.82
N SER A 110 12.50 -1.80 2.99
CA SER A 110 12.76 -0.36 3.24
C SER A 110 14.22 0.00 2.98
N GLN A 111 15.15 -0.86 3.39
CA GLN A 111 16.58 -0.67 3.13
C GLN A 111 16.91 -0.80 1.64
N SER A 112 16.39 -1.83 0.97
CA SER A 112 16.53 -2.01 -0.48
C SER A 112 16.02 -0.79 -1.26
N PHE A 113 14.84 -0.28 -0.92
CA PHE A 113 14.28 0.92 -1.54
C PHE A 113 15.17 2.14 -1.30
N THR A 114 15.65 2.35 -0.08
CA THR A 114 16.53 3.48 0.28
C THR A 114 17.82 3.45 -0.53
N ASN A 115 18.47 2.30 -0.62
CA ASN A 115 19.71 2.13 -1.38
C ASN A 115 19.48 2.37 -2.87
N ALA A 116 18.44 1.76 -3.44
CA ALA A 116 18.08 1.92 -4.84
C ALA A 116 17.70 3.38 -5.19
N SER A 117 17.03 4.09 -4.27
CA SER A 117 16.71 5.51 -4.43
C SER A 117 17.97 6.37 -4.43
N LYS A 118 18.90 6.14 -3.50
CA LYS A 118 20.18 6.86 -3.46
C LYS A 118 20.99 6.63 -4.74
N THR A 119 21.03 5.39 -5.22
CA THR A 119 21.74 5.06 -6.47
C THR A 119 21.11 5.73 -7.69
N ALA A 120 19.77 5.73 -7.78
CA ALA A 120 19.06 6.23 -8.95
C ALA A 120 18.87 7.76 -8.97
N LEU A 121 18.74 8.40 -7.79
CA LEU A 121 18.29 9.80 -7.64
C LEU A 121 19.28 10.66 -6.86
N GLY A 122 20.30 10.08 -6.22
CA GLY A 122 21.22 10.76 -5.32
C GLY A 122 20.69 10.97 -3.90
N PHE A 123 19.40 10.73 -3.65
CA PHE A 123 18.76 10.90 -2.33
C PHE A 123 17.66 9.87 -2.08
N SER A 124 17.16 9.80 -0.84
CA SER A 124 16.01 8.98 -0.48
C SER A 124 15.23 9.56 0.70
N HIS A 125 13.91 9.55 0.60
CA HIS A 125 12.99 9.77 1.71
C HIS A 125 12.50 8.46 2.34
N GLY A 126 13.16 7.34 2.03
CA GLY A 126 12.76 6.00 2.47
C GLY A 126 11.47 5.50 1.80
N ALA A 127 11.13 4.24 2.06
CA ALA A 127 9.94 3.60 1.47
C ALA A 127 8.62 4.29 1.85
N HIS A 128 8.58 5.06 2.95
CA HIS A 128 7.40 5.82 3.35
C HIS A 128 7.05 6.93 2.34
N GLY A 129 8.03 7.42 1.57
CA GLY A 129 7.81 8.36 0.46
C GLY A 129 6.86 7.85 -0.61
N LEU A 130 6.79 6.52 -0.83
CA LEU A 130 5.84 5.90 -1.75
C LEU A 130 4.39 6.20 -1.35
N ARG A 131 4.11 6.13 -0.06
CA ARG A 131 2.80 6.42 0.51
C ARG A 131 2.44 7.91 0.43
N HIS A 132 3.41 8.81 0.58
CA HIS A 132 3.23 10.25 0.31
C HIS A 132 2.83 10.49 -1.16
N SER A 133 3.50 9.83 -2.08
CA SER A 133 3.20 9.95 -3.52
C SER A 133 1.79 9.45 -3.84
N TYR A 134 1.40 8.29 -3.28
CA TYR A 134 0.03 7.79 -3.39
C TYR A 134 -0.98 8.81 -2.87
N ALA A 135 -0.77 9.34 -1.67
CA ALA A 135 -1.69 10.29 -1.05
C ALA A 135 -1.90 11.54 -1.93
N LYS A 136 -0.81 12.13 -2.43
CA LYS A 136 -0.87 13.30 -3.33
C LYS A 136 -1.61 13.00 -4.64
N SER A 137 -1.34 11.86 -5.26
CA SER A 137 -2.03 11.43 -6.49
C SER A 137 -3.52 11.18 -6.26
N ARG A 138 -3.86 10.46 -5.20
CA ARG A 138 -5.27 10.15 -4.88
C ARG A 138 -6.09 11.40 -4.59
N THR A 139 -5.56 12.33 -3.82
CA THR A 139 -6.27 13.60 -3.58
C THR A 139 -6.57 14.34 -4.89
N LYS A 140 -5.58 14.42 -5.78
CA LYS A 140 -5.81 15.05 -7.09
C LYS A 140 -6.93 14.36 -7.89
N ILE A 141 -6.99 13.03 -7.87
CA ILE A 141 -8.04 12.25 -8.54
C ILE A 141 -9.40 12.55 -7.90
N LEU A 142 -9.51 12.45 -6.57
CA LEU A 142 -10.76 12.67 -5.85
C LEU A 142 -11.29 14.11 -6.05
N CYS A 143 -10.41 15.11 -6.03
CA CYS A 143 -10.79 16.50 -6.32
C CYS A 143 -11.24 16.69 -7.78
N LYS A 144 -10.61 16.01 -8.75
CA LYS A 144 -11.07 16.03 -10.15
C LYS A 144 -12.44 15.38 -10.34
N LEU A 145 -12.82 14.46 -9.46
CA LEU A 145 -14.16 13.84 -9.43
C LEU A 145 -15.19 14.69 -8.69
N GLY A 146 -14.85 15.92 -8.30
CA GLY A 146 -15.76 16.89 -7.70
C GLY A 146 -15.77 16.94 -6.18
N LEU A 147 -14.92 16.18 -5.48
CA LEU A 147 -14.81 16.29 -4.03
C LEU A 147 -14.04 17.57 -3.65
N SER A 148 -14.49 18.24 -2.59
CA SER A 148 -13.67 19.25 -1.94
C SER A 148 -12.38 18.65 -1.40
N PHE A 149 -11.37 19.45 -1.15
CA PHE A 149 -10.11 18.99 -0.55
C PHE A 149 -10.36 18.25 0.78
N GLU A 150 -11.24 18.80 1.62
CA GLU A 150 -11.57 18.21 2.92
C GLU A 150 -12.23 16.82 2.78
N GLU A 151 -13.20 16.69 1.87
CA GLU A 151 -13.85 15.40 1.58
C GLU A 151 -12.85 14.38 1.03
N ALA A 152 -12.00 14.80 0.10
CA ALA A 152 -10.93 13.97 -0.44
C ALA A 152 -9.99 13.47 0.67
N GLN A 153 -9.65 14.32 1.67
CA GLN A 153 -8.85 13.91 2.81
C GLN A 153 -9.58 12.89 3.72
N LYS A 154 -10.89 13.01 3.91
CA LYS A 154 -11.68 12.04 4.67
C LYS A 154 -11.67 10.67 3.99
N VAL A 155 -11.93 10.61 2.68
CA VAL A 155 -11.87 9.38 1.89
C VAL A 155 -10.46 8.77 1.90
N LEU A 156 -9.44 9.57 1.59
CA LEU A 156 -8.04 9.15 1.57
C LEU A 156 -7.57 8.62 2.93
N SER A 157 -7.99 9.24 4.04
CA SER A 157 -7.64 8.78 5.38
C SER A 157 -8.08 7.34 5.63
N GLN A 158 -9.22 6.94 5.08
CA GLN A 158 -9.71 5.57 5.17
C GLN A 158 -8.95 4.62 4.22
N GLU A 159 -8.66 5.04 2.98
CA GLU A 159 -7.81 4.27 2.07
C GLU A 159 -6.43 3.98 2.69
N LEU A 160 -5.90 4.93 3.46
CA LEU A 160 -4.64 4.79 4.18
C LEU A 160 -4.78 4.12 5.58
N GLY A 161 -6.01 3.89 6.08
CA GLY A 161 -6.27 3.25 7.36
C GLY A 161 -6.01 4.13 8.58
N HIS A 162 -6.08 5.45 8.44
CA HIS A 162 -5.94 6.40 9.55
C HIS A 162 -7.26 6.72 10.23
N PHE A 163 -8.36 6.87 9.47
CA PHE A 163 -9.68 7.36 9.90
C PHE A 163 -9.66 8.74 10.56
N ARG A 164 -8.55 9.45 10.49
CA ARG A 164 -8.38 10.82 10.97
C ARG A 164 -7.74 11.65 9.85
N PRO A 165 -8.49 12.59 9.26
CA PRO A 165 -8.01 13.43 8.15
C PRO A 165 -6.79 14.29 8.52
N ASP A 166 -6.70 14.74 9.79
CA ASP A 166 -5.57 15.52 10.31
C ASP A 166 -4.22 14.82 10.15
N ILE A 167 -4.19 13.50 10.35
CA ILE A 167 -2.97 12.68 10.13
C ILE A 167 -2.61 12.65 8.64
N THR A 168 -3.62 12.67 7.77
CA THR A 168 -3.41 12.63 6.32
C THR A 168 -2.79 13.93 5.82
N LEU A 169 -3.02 15.06 6.47
CA LEU A 169 -2.40 16.34 6.15
C LEU A 169 -0.86 16.32 6.25
N ALA A 170 -0.28 15.43 7.06
CA ALA A 170 1.16 15.28 7.15
C ALA A 170 1.82 14.87 5.82
N TYR A 171 1.06 14.28 4.89
CA TYR A 171 1.56 13.94 3.55
C TYR A 171 1.75 15.12 2.61
N TYR A 172 1.36 16.34 3.01
CA TYR A 172 1.43 17.56 2.21
C TYR A 172 2.47 18.58 2.73
N ARG A 173 3.13 18.26 3.82
CA ARG A 173 4.25 19.03 4.39
C ARG A 173 5.57 18.73 3.70
#